data_b3348633f63cf99b76e38647c1768cde
#
_entry.id   b3348633f63cf99b76e38647c1768cde
#
_cell.length_a   1.000
_cell.length_b   1.000
_cell.length_c   1.000
_cell.angle_alpha   90.00
_cell.angle_beta   90.00
_cell.angle_gamma   90.00
#
_symmetry.space_group_name_H-M   'P 1'
#
loop_
_entity.id
_entity.type
_entity.pdbx_description
1 polymer ?
#
loop_
_entity_poly.entity_id
_entity_poly.type
_entity_poly.pdbx_seq_one_letter_code
_entity_poly.pdbx_strand_id
1 'polypeptide(L)'
;MQIPNPHPSFIQVAKPYVFEHTIQECLAAIEVDPQREDDIRISGVTWIDNVRKALRLPVRTYNTACVYYHKFRLVHPDSQYSYMDAAAAALFTACKIEDTLKKSRDIVCAAYNLKLPPSEQVSSDDAIFDQHSRGVIILERLMLEASGFDFRNRHPQKLLVKLLKQYGLKKEDEVGMVAYCVSLDLYRTFAPLKQTTGTMAFACLELASRLLNAGLEDVEAGKGYESWKVGRAEVMETLLDLLDLYIHHRSSTVVGPEYPLEAFLAIRIPLNKQSEDEGLPRFTHWRDTRLATANAKATNGIGPSPGPKHGKHNKNKGKGKDQRDREFENAAAAAGPPPNPLTPVSANGEKPGLSDRGRDGTVRFMLDIKRAEAEKKVVSSYFRDTMEEVEE
;
A
#
# COMPACT_ATOMS: atom_id res chain seq x y z
N MET A 1 -27.15 -25.62 -3.47
CA MET A 1 -26.06 -26.36 -2.79
C MET A 1 -25.37 -25.37 -1.82
N GLN A 2 -25.41 -25.60 -0.52
CA GLN A 2 -24.64 -24.80 0.43
C GLN A 2 -23.16 -25.12 0.21
N ILE A 3 -22.36 -24.07 -0.10
CA ILE A 3 -20.90 -24.20 -0.18
C ILE A 3 -20.41 -24.52 1.23
N PRO A 4 -19.73 -25.65 1.46
CA PRO A 4 -19.25 -26.00 2.79
C PRO A 4 -18.28 -24.94 3.31
N ASN A 5 -18.41 -24.58 4.58
CA ASN A 5 -17.45 -23.69 5.23
C ASN A 5 -16.03 -24.25 5.07
N PRO A 6 -15.01 -23.38 4.83
CA PRO A 6 -13.64 -23.85 4.75
C PRO A 6 -13.24 -24.55 6.06
N HIS A 7 -12.43 -25.59 5.90
CA HIS A 7 -11.90 -26.36 7.04
C HIS A 7 -11.17 -25.45 8.04
N PRO A 8 -11.22 -25.69 9.37
CA PRO A 8 -10.54 -24.87 10.38
C PRO A 8 -9.03 -24.68 10.16
N SER A 9 -8.37 -25.66 9.52
CA SER A 9 -6.95 -25.55 9.15
C SER A 9 -6.68 -24.68 7.90
N PHE A 10 -7.72 -24.14 7.29
CA PHE A 10 -7.57 -23.26 6.14
C PHE A 10 -7.20 -21.85 6.60
N ILE A 11 -6.03 -21.38 6.18
CA ILE A 11 -5.55 -20.02 6.45
C ILE A 11 -5.61 -19.24 5.15
N GLN A 12 -6.30 -18.12 5.17
CA GLN A 12 -6.36 -17.17 4.08
C GLN A 12 -5.49 -15.97 4.44
N VAL A 13 -4.45 -15.72 3.64
CA VAL A 13 -3.58 -14.53 3.82
C VAL A 13 -3.91 -13.45 2.80
N ALA A 14 -3.60 -12.20 3.17
CA ALA A 14 -3.76 -11.04 2.30
C ALA A 14 -2.97 -11.20 1.00
N LYS A 15 -3.42 -10.49 -0.04
CA LYS A 15 -2.70 -10.43 -1.32
C LYS A 15 -1.28 -9.90 -1.10
N PRO A 16 -0.25 -10.60 -1.62
CA PRO A 16 1.15 -10.19 -1.41
C PRO A 16 1.50 -8.92 -2.17
N TYR A 17 0.78 -8.62 -3.24
CA TYR A 17 0.96 -7.45 -4.10
C TYR A 17 -0.38 -6.75 -4.31
N VAL A 18 -0.33 -5.41 -4.37
CA VAL A 18 -1.45 -4.55 -4.71
C VAL A 18 -1.03 -3.82 -6.00
N PHE A 19 -1.57 -4.28 -7.14
CA PHE A 19 -1.23 -3.73 -8.44
C PHE A 19 -1.95 -2.41 -8.71
N GLU A 20 -1.48 -1.66 -9.70
CA GLU A 20 -1.96 -0.32 -10.02
C GLU A 20 -3.49 -0.25 -10.22
N HIS A 21 -4.07 -1.22 -10.93
CA HIS A 21 -5.54 -1.26 -11.12
C HIS A 21 -6.31 -1.33 -9.79
N THR A 22 -5.80 -2.11 -8.82
CA THR A 22 -6.42 -2.20 -7.48
C THR A 22 -6.22 -0.90 -6.70
N ILE A 23 -5.04 -0.26 -6.82
CA ILE A 23 -4.78 1.05 -6.23
C ILE A 23 -5.78 2.08 -6.76
N GLN A 24 -5.95 2.13 -8.08
CA GLN A 24 -6.90 3.05 -8.72
C GLN A 24 -8.36 2.75 -8.34
N GLU A 25 -8.73 1.47 -8.21
CA GLU A 25 -10.05 1.08 -7.72
C GLU A 25 -10.27 1.53 -6.26
N CYS A 26 -9.26 1.40 -5.40
CA CYS A 26 -9.33 1.87 -4.02
C CYS A 26 -9.49 3.40 -3.94
N LEU A 27 -8.65 4.14 -4.70
CA LEU A 27 -8.73 5.61 -4.74
C LEU A 27 -10.08 6.10 -5.26
N ALA A 28 -10.63 5.45 -6.28
CA ALA A 28 -11.96 5.75 -6.78
C ALA A 28 -13.07 5.44 -5.77
N ALA A 29 -12.91 4.38 -4.96
CA ALA A 29 -13.90 3.97 -3.97
C ALA A 29 -13.99 4.93 -2.76
N ILE A 30 -12.89 5.59 -2.40
CA ILE A 30 -12.86 6.58 -1.31
C ILE A 30 -13.21 8.00 -1.79
N GLU A 31 -13.55 8.18 -3.07
CA GLU A 31 -14.06 9.43 -3.67
C GLU A 31 -13.17 10.67 -3.38
N VAL A 32 -11.84 10.50 -3.36
CA VAL A 32 -10.90 11.60 -3.13
C VAL A 32 -10.34 12.13 -4.45
N ASP A 33 -9.99 13.43 -4.45
CA ASP A 33 -9.21 14.01 -5.53
C ASP A 33 -7.81 13.40 -5.56
N PRO A 34 -7.38 12.78 -6.68
CA PRO A 34 -6.11 12.06 -6.74
C PRO A 34 -4.89 12.93 -6.42
N GLN A 35 -4.87 14.18 -6.89
CA GLN A 35 -3.74 15.07 -6.67
C GLN A 35 -3.63 15.49 -5.20
N ARG A 36 -4.76 15.83 -4.58
CA ARG A 36 -4.82 16.15 -3.16
C ARG A 36 -4.42 14.95 -2.30
N GLU A 37 -4.84 13.74 -2.67
CA GLU A 37 -4.47 12.53 -1.94
C GLU A 37 -2.97 12.23 -2.06
N ASP A 38 -2.36 12.50 -3.22
CA ASP A 38 -0.91 12.39 -3.39
C ASP A 38 -0.14 13.35 -2.48
N ASP A 39 -0.56 14.62 -2.38
CA ASP A 39 0.04 15.61 -1.48
C ASP A 39 -0.05 15.18 -0.01
N ILE A 40 -1.23 14.69 0.40
CA ILE A 40 -1.48 14.18 1.76
C ILE A 40 -0.61 12.93 2.04
N ARG A 41 -0.54 12.02 1.10
CA ARG A 41 0.25 10.78 1.19
C ARG A 41 1.74 11.11 1.36
N ILE A 42 2.28 12.00 0.54
CA ILE A 42 3.67 12.46 0.62
C ILE A 42 3.94 13.17 1.95
N SER A 43 3.01 14.00 2.42
CA SER A 43 3.11 14.67 3.71
C SER A 43 3.20 13.68 4.86
N GLY A 44 2.38 12.62 4.84
CA GLY A 44 2.43 11.57 5.86
C GLY A 44 3.73 10.76 5.84
N VAL A 45 4.23 10.39 4.66
CA VAL A 45 5.52 9.70 4.54
C VAL A 45 6.68 10.60 5.02
N THR A 46 6.63 11.90 4.71
CA THR A 46 7.61 12.87 5.20
C THR A 46 7.55 12.99 6.72
N TRP A 47 6.35 13.01 7.29
CA TRP A 47 6.16 12.99 8.74
C TRP A 47 6.78 11.73 9.36
N ILE A 48 6.53 10.54 8.80
CA ILE A 48 7.13 9.27 9.25
C ILE A 48 8.66 9.34 9.23
N ASP A 49 9.26 9.85 8.15
CA ASP A 49 10.72 9.96 8.02
C ASP A 49 11.34 10.90 9.05
N ASN A 50 10.71 12.05 9.30
CA ASN A 50 11.18 13.02 10.27
C ASN A 50 11.11 12.48 11.70
N VAL A 51 10.00 11.86 12.08
CA VAL A 51 9.83 11.30 13.42
C VAL A 51 10.75 10.10 13.65
N ARG A 52 10.89 9.20 12.65
CA ARG A 52 11.81 8.07 12.79
C ARG A 52 13.26 8.53 12.93
N LYS A 53 13.68 9.62 12.26
CA LYS A 53 15.00 10.21 12.41
C LYS A 53 15.21 10.76 13.83
N ALA A 54 14.24 11.50 14.36
CA ALA A 54 14.26 12.02 15.72
C ALA A 54 14.36 10.89 16.76
N LEU A 55 13.65 9.79 16.54
CA LEU A 55 13.68 8.60 17.42
C LEU A 55 14.86 7.65 17.14
N ARG A 56 15.70 7.95 16.15
CA ARG A 56 16.83 7.12 15.69
C ARG A 56 16.41 5.69 15.33
N LEU A 57 15.24 5.55 14.70
CA LEU A 57 14.74 4.26 14.24
C LEU A 57 15.42 3.86 12.93
N PRO A 58 15.66 2.55 12.70
CA PRO A 58 16.31 2.06 11.49
C PRO A 58 15.44 2.22 10.25
N VAL A 59 16.08 2.22 9.08
CA VAL A 59 15.40 2.35 7.78
C VAL A 59 14.34 1.26 7.56
N ARG A 60 14.55 0.03 8.04
CA ARG A 60 13.55 -1.03 7.92
C ARG A 60 12.22 -0.66 8.58
N THR A 61 12.25 0.01 9.73
CA THR A 61 11.05 0.49 10.42
C THR A 61 10.33 1.56 9.60
N TYR A 62 11.08 2.48 8.98
CA TYR A 62 10.52 3.46 8.03
C TYR A 62 9.83 2.78 6.85
N ASN A 63 10.51 1.83 6.20
CA ASN A 63 9.97 1.10 5.06
C ASN A 63 8.65 0.41 5.40
N THR A 64 8.62 -0.28 6.53
CA THR A 64 7.42 -0.97 7.04
C THR A 64 6.31 0.02 7.35
N ALA A 65 6.62 1.12 8.04
CA ALA A 65 5.64 2.16 8.34
C ALA A 65 5.01 2.75 7.06
N CYS A 66 5.81 3.04 6.03
CA CYS A 66 5.29 3.55 4.76
C CYS A 66 4.34 2.55 4.07
N VAL A 67 4.68 1.25 4.06
CA VAL A 67 3.82 0.21 3.47
C VAL A 67 2.46 0.16 4.18
N TYR A 68 2.44 0.16 5.53
CA TYR A 68 1.21 0.15 6.30
C TYR A 68 0.41 1.45 6.11
N TYR A 69 1.09 2.58 6.11
CA TYR A 69 0.48 3.88 5.85
C TYR A 69 -0.21 3.93 4.48
N HIS A 70 0.47 3.48 3.41
CA HIS A 70 -0.13 3.43 2.07
C HIS A 70 -1.36 2.53 2.02
N LYS A 71 -1.27 1.30 2.56
CA LYS A 71 -2.42 0.38 2.62
C LYS A 71 -3.60 1.00 3.36
N PHE A 72 -3.34 1.69 4.48
CA PHE A 72 -4.37 2.37 5.25
C PHE A 72 -5.05 3.50 4.46
N ARG A 73 -4.26 4.33 3.78
CA ARG A 73 -4.77 5.44 2.96
C ARG A 73 -5.61 4.99 1.77
N LEU A 74 -5.36 3.81 1.23
CA LEU A 74 -6.18 3.22 0.16
C LEU A 74 -7.58 2.79 0.63
N VAL A 75 -7.82 2.75 1.94
CA VAL A 75 -9.11 2.34 2.54
C VAL A 75 -9.79 3.47 3.29
N HIS A 76 -9.01 4.34 3.93
CA HIS A 76 -9.49 5.40 4.80
C HIS A 76 -8.99 6.77 4.32
N PRO A 77 -9.90 7.66 3.86
CA PRO A 77 -9.53 9.01 3.42
C PRO A 77 -9.12 9.92 4.59
N ASP A 78 -8.46 11.04 4.29
CA ASP A 78 -8.01 12.02 5.29
C ASP A 78 -9.18 12.68 6.06
N SER A 79 -10.33 12.79 5.41
CA SER A 79 -11.56 13.27 6.04
C SER A 79 -12.03 12.38 7.20
N GLN A 80 -11.68 11.10 7.18
CA GLN A 80 -12.02 10.15 8.24
C GLN A 80 -10.93 10.05 9.31
N TYR A 81 -9.67 9.96 8.89
CA TYR A 81 -8.51 9.91 9.79
C TYR A 81 -7.39 10.79 9.24
N SER A 82 -6.98 11.78 10.02
CA SER A 82 -5.88 12.69 9.67
C SER A 82 -4.62 11.93 9.27
N TYR A 83 -3.91 12.43 8.25
CA TYR A 83 -2.67 11.80 7.79
C TYR A 83 -1.61 11.71 8.90
N MET A 84 -1.60 12.64 9.86
CA MET A 84 -0.67 12.62 10.98
C MET A 84 -0.97 11.47 11.95
N ASP A 85 -2.26 11.25 12.27
CA ASP A 85 -2.67 10.15 13.15
C ASP A 85 -2.44 8.80 12.47
N ALA A 86 -2.77 8.69 11.19
CA ALA A 86 -2.48 7.51 10.38
C ALA A 86 -0.98 7.21 10.28
N ALA A 87 -0.14 8.24 10.08
CA ALA A 87 1.31 8.12 10.04
C ALA A 87 1.91 7.70 11.40
N ALA A 88 1.38 8.25 12.50
CA ALA A 88 1.78 7.87 13.85
C ALA A 88 1.42 6.42 14.18
N ALA A 89 0.20 5.99 13.81
CA ALA A 89 -0.24 4.60 13.99
C ALA A 89 0.58 3.63 13.12
N ALA A 90 0.89 4.00 11.87
CA ALA A 90 1.73 3.21 10.98
C ALA A 90 3.16 3.04 11.54
N LEU A 91 3.76 4.11 12.06
CA LEU A 91 5.08 4.04 12.67
C LEU A 91 5.07 3.21 13.95
N PHE A 92 4.03 3.34 14.78
CA PHE A 92 3.85 2.55 15.99
C PHE A 92 3.74 1.06 15.69
N THR A 93 2.87 0.69 14.72
CA THR A 93 2.72 -0.68 14.23
C THR A 93 4.04 -1.23 13.68
N ALA A 94 4.76 -0.43 12.88
CA ALA A 94 6.04 -0.82 12.31
C ALA A 94 7.12 -1.04 13.38
N CYS A 95 7.14 -0.25 14.45
CA CYS A 95 8.05 -0.47 15.57
C CYS A 95 7.87 -1.83 16.23
N LYS A 96 6.64 -2.32 16.34
CA LYS A 96 6.34 -3.65 16.87
C LYS A 96 6.76 -4.76 15.90
N ILE A 97 6.43 -4.60 14.60
CA ILE A 97 6.73 -5.60 13.58
C ILE A 97 8.25 -5.78 13.39
N GLU A 98 9.00 -4.68 13.43
CA GLU A 98 10.45 -4.66 13.18
C GLU A 98 11.29 -4.82 14.47
N ASP A 99 10.64 -5.12 15.59
CA ASP A 99 11.31 -5.27 16.90
C ASP A 99 12.17 -4.05 17.29
N THR A 100 11.65 -2.85 17.04
CA THR A 100 12.26 -1.55 17.37
C THR A 100 11.37 -0.77 18.33
N LEU A 101 10.93 -1.42 19.39
CA LEU A 101 9.85 -0.99 20.27
C LEU A 101 9.98 0.46 20.74
N LYS A 102 8.91 1.22 20.55
CA LYS A 102 8.68 2.57 21.08
C LYS A 102 7.27 2.64 21.63
N LYS A 103 7.09 3.41 22.70
CA LYS A 103 5.75 3.73 23.20
C LYS A 103 5.05 4.70 22.24
N SER A 104 3.73 4.63 22.16
CA SER A 104 2.95 5.59 21.35
C SER A 104 3.19 7.04 21.80
N ARG A 105 3.39 7.27 23.09
CA ARG A 105 3.76 8.59 23.64
C ARG A 105 5.09 9.09 23.11
N ASP A 106 6.12 8.24 22.99
CA ASP A 106 7.44 8.63 22.46
C ASP A 106 7.33 9.13 21.02
N ILE A 107 6.48 8.48 20.20
CA ILE A 107 6.24 8.84 18.80
C ILE A 107 5.56 10.20 18.70
N VAL A 108 4.48 10.40 19.47
CA VAL A 108 3.72 11.66 19.46
C VAL A 108 4.58 12.80 20.03
N CYS A 109 5.30 12.57 21.12
CA CYS A 109 6.23 13.52 21.72
C CYS A 109 7.35 13.93 20.75
N ALA A 110 7.96 12.97 20.04
CA ALA A 110 8.99 13.26 19.06
C ALA A 110 8.46 14.14 17.93
N ALA A 111 7.24 13.85 17.43
CA ALA A 111 6.60 14.67 16.41
C ALA A 111 6.29 16.10 16.88
N TYR A 112 5.86 16.25 18.13
CA TYR A 112 5.60 17.55 18.74
C TYR A 112 6.89 18.34 18.90
N ASN A 113 7.94 17.72 19.45
CA ASN A 113 9.22 18.34 19.72
C ASN A 113 9.99 18.74 18.45
N LEU A 114 9.72 18.12 17.30
CA LEU A 114 10.31 18.55 16.01
C LEU A 114 9.93 19.99 15.62
N LYS A 115 8.85 20.54 16.17
CA LYS A 115 8.37 21.90 15.91
C LYS A 115 8.90 22.93 16.90
N LEU A 116 9.60 22.49 17.93
CA LEU A 116 10.04 23.31 19.05
C LEU A 116 11.56 23.42 19.11
N PRO A 117 12.11 24.57 19.57
CA PRO A 117 13.52 24.70 19.87
C PRO A 117 13.90 23.77 21.05
N PRO A 118 15.16 23.37 21.17
CA PRO A 118 15.62 22.44 22.21
C PRO A 118 15.26 22.85 23.65
N SER A 119 15.16 24.16 23.91
CA SER A 119 14.82 24.72 25.22
C SER A 119 13.37 24.54 25.64
N GLU A 120 12.48 24.29 24.68
CA GLU A 120 11.03 24.19 24.89
C GLU A 120 10.50 22.77 24.70
N GLN A 121 11.40 21.81 24.44
CA GLN A 121 11.01 20.41 24.24
C GLN A 121 10.45 19.81 25.52
N VAL A 122 9.37 19.04 25.34
CA VAL A 122 8.57 18.44 26.41
C VAL A 122 8.95 16.96 26.56
N SER A 123 8.81 16.43 27.79
CA SER A 123 9.00 15.00 28.06
C SER A 123 7.83 14.17 27.53
N SER A 124 8.12 12.92 27.11
CA SER A 124 7.07 11.98 26.69
C SER A 124 6.09 11.58 27.81
N ASP A 125 6.43 11.85 29.07
CA ASP A 125 5.58 11.55 30.22
C ASP A 125 4.53 12.65 30.50
N ASP A 126 4.58 13.75 29.76
CA ASP A 126 3.61 14.85 29.92
C ASP A 126 2.20 14.40 29.54
N ALA A 127 1.22 14.84 30.35
CA ALA A 127 -0.19 14.48 30.18
C ALA A 127 -0.81 14.98 28.85
N ILE A 128 -0.21 16.00 28.21
CA ILE A 128 -0.67 16.51 26.91
C ILE A 128 -0.71 15.42 25.83
N PHE A 129 0.12 14.38 25.96
CA PHE A 129 0.20 13.28 24.99
C PHE A 129 -0.79 12.14 25.23
N ASP A 130 -1.53 12.14 26.35
CA ASP A 130 -2.41 11.02 26.74
C ASP A 130 -3.48 10.72 25.73
N GLN A 131 -4.19 11.73 25.28
CA GLN A 131 -5.27 11.58 24.32
C GLN A 131 -4.77 11.13 22.96
N HIS A 132 -3.74 11.77 22.43
CA HIS A 132 -3.16 11.41 21.13
C HIS A 132 -2.57 10.00 21.15
N SER A 133 -1.88 9.64 22.24
CA SER A 133 -1.32 8.30 22.43
C SER A 133 -2.40 7.20 22.41
N ARG A 134 -3.55 7.45 23.05
CA ARG A 134 -4.70 6.53 22.99
C ARG A 134 -5.26 6.43 21.58
N GLY A 135 -5.37 7.55 20.83
CA GLY A 135 -5.78 7.57 19.44
C GLY A 135 -4.89 6.69 18.55
N VAL A 136 -3.57 6.79 18.70
CA VAL A 136 -2.60 5.96 17.97
C VAL A 136 -2.83 4.47 18.24
N ILE A 137 -3.07 4.08 19.50
CA ILE A 137 -3.32 2.67 19.88
C ILE A 137 -4.65 2.16 19.26
N ILE A 138 -5.68 2.99 19.24
CA ILE A 138 -6.96 2.62 18.63
C ILE A 138 -6.80 2.42 17.10
N LEU A 139 -6.06 3.32 16.44
CA LEU A 139 -5.83 3.24 15.00
C LEU A 139 -4.94 2.05 14.61
N GLU A 140 -4.09 1.54 15.49
CA GLU A 140 -3.27 0.36 15.20
C GLU A 140 -4.12 -0.84 14.76
N ARG A 141 -5.24 -1.07 15.41
CA ARG A 141 -6.15 -2.16 15.01
C ARG A 141 -6.65 -1.98 13.57
N LEU A 142 -7.12 -0.79 13.23
CA LEU A 142 -7.59 -0.47 11.88
C LEU A 142 -6.46 -0.56 10.85
N MET A 143 -5.24 -0.18 11.25
CA MET A 143 -4.03 -0.31 10.42
C MET A 143 -3.75 -1.77 10.06
N LEU A 144 -3.84 -2.68 11.01
CA LEU A 144 -3.68 -4.11 10.78
C LEU A 144 -4.82 -4.69 9.94
N GLU A 145 -6.06 -4.29 10.18
CA GLU A 145 -7.22 -4.68 9.37
C GLU A 145 -7.08 -4.20 7.92
N ALA A 146 -6.69 -2.94 7.70
CA ALA A 146 -6.45 -2.37 6.37
C ALA A 146 -5.32 -3.10 5.62
N SER A 147 -4.30 -3.57 6.33
CA SER A 147 -3.22 -4.35 5.74
C SER A 147 -3.58 -5.82 5.48
N GLY A 148 -4.75 -6.29 5.95
CA GLY A 148 -5.14 -7.71 5.93
C GLY A 148 -4.25 -8.59 6.80
N PHE A 149 -3.66 -8.05 7.88
CA PHE A 149 -2.69 -8.74 8.75
C PHE A 149 -1.49 -9.32 7.99
N ASP A 150 -1.07 -8.65 6.90
CA ASP A 150 0.08 -9.05 6.12
C ASP A 150 1.37 -8.46 6.70
N PHE A 151 2.18 -9.30 7.35
CA PHE A 151 3.45 -8.94 7.97
C PHE A 151 4.66 -9.12 7.05
N ARG A 152 4.44 -9.43 5.76
CA ARG A 152 5.52 -9.61 4.77
C ARG A 152 5.97 -8.26 4.23
N ASN A 153 7.08 -7.76 4.73
CA ASN A 153 7.65 -6.50 4.32
C ASN A 153 8.82 -6.71 3.35
N ARG A 154 9.02 -5.76 2.45
CA ARG A 154 10.05 -5.80 1.40
C ARG A 154 11.03 -4.66 1.64
N HIS A 155 12.31 -5.00 1.72
CA HIS A 155 13.39 -4.04 1.98
C HIS A 155 14.45 -4.16 0.90
N PRO A 156 14.48 -3.27 -0.12
CA PRO A 156 15.40 -3.40 -1.26
C PRO A 156 16.85 -3.12 -0.90
N GLN A 157 17.16 -2.42 0.20
CA GLN A 157 18.49 -1.91 0.51
C GLN A 157 19.56 -3.03 0.60
N LYS A 158 19.23 -4.18 1.21
CA LYS A 158 20.18 -5.31 1.28
C LYS A 158 20.46 -5.92 -0.08
N LEU A 159 19.44 -6.01 -0.96
CA LEU A 159 19.59 -6.49 -2.32
C LEU A 159 20.32 -5.47 -3.18
N LEU A 160 20.05 -4.18 -3.00
CA LEU A 160 20.75 -3.09 -3.68
C LEU A 160 22.26 -3.15 -3.42
N VAL A 161 22.70 -3.35 -2.16
CA VAL A 161 24.13 -3.52 -1.84
C VAL A 161 24.74 -4.76 -2.52
N LYS A 162 23.99 -5.87 -2.63
CA LYS A 162 24.45 -7.04 -3.37
C LYS A 162 24.55 -6.77 -4.87
N LEU A 163 23.60 -6.05 -5.41
CA LEU A 163 23.54 -5.67 -6.81
C LEU A 163 24.70 -4.73 -7.17
N LEU A 164 24.98 -3.72 -6.36
CA LEU A 164 26.15 -2.84 -6.52
C LEU A 164 27.45 -3.67 -6.63
N LYS A 165 27.66 -4.62 -5.73
CA LYS A 165 28.84 -5.50 -5.77
C LYS A 165 28.92 -6.35 -7.04
N GLN A 166 27.78 -6.80 -7.58
CA GLN A 166 27.72 -7.57 -8.84
C GLN A 166 28.24 -6.75 -10.02
N TYR A 167 27.96 -5.44 -10.03
CA TYR A 167 28.44 -4.51 -11.06
C TYR A 167 29.80 -3.85 -10.71
N GLY A 168 30.52 -4.38 -9.71
CA GLY A 168 31.85 -3.88 -9.33
C GLY A 168 31.83 -2.54 -8.58
N LEU A 169 30.66 -2.09 -8.13
CA LEU A 169 30.47 -0.85 -7.40
C LEU A 169 30.53 -1.08 -5.88
N LYS A 170 30.97 -0.07 -5.15
CA LYS A 170 30.90 -0.04 -3.69
C LYS A 170 29.72 0.80 -3.24
N LYS A 171 29.25 0.57 -2.03
CA LYS A 171 28.14 1.36 -1.46
C LYS A 171 28.56 2.81 -1.16
N GLU A 172 29.86 3.07 -1.03
CA GLU A 172 30.46 4.39 -0.80
C GLU A 172 30.68 5.18 -2.10
N ASP A 173 30.61 4.53 -3.26
CA ASP A 173 30.70 5.19 -4.55
C ASP A 173 29.48 6.11 -4.73
N GLU A 174 29.63 7.21 -5.46
CA GLU A 174 28.55 8.19 -5.66
C GLU A 174 27.27 7.56 -6.19
N VAL A 175 27.38 6.64 -7.17
CA VAL A 175 26.24 5.85 -7.67
C VAL A 175 25.58 5.04 -6.56
N GLY A 176 26.37 4.41 -5.69
CA GLY A 176 25.88 3.61 -4.58
C GLY A 176 25.12 4.46 -3.55
N MET A 177 25.65 5.64 -3.25
CA MET A 177 25.02 6.60 -2.33
C MET A 177 23.71 7.15 -2.88
N VAL A 178 23.70 7.59 -4.14
CA VAL A 178 22.48 8.09 -4.79
C VAL A 178 21.44 6.98 -4.93
N ALA A 179 21.81 5.78 -5.35
CA ALA A 179 20.91 4.64 -5.43
C ALA A 179 20.28 4.28 -4.08
N TYR A 180 21.08 4.39 -2.99
CA TYR A 180 20.55 4.19 -1.64
C TYR A 180 19.54 5.27 -1.26
N CYS A 181 19.81 6.55 -1.54
CA CYS A 181 18.89 7.66 -1.31
C CYS A 181 17.60 7.51 -2.15
N VAL A 182 17.71 7.12 -3.43
CA VAL A 182 16.56 6.78 -4.28
C VAL A 182 15.73 5.66 -3.65
N SER A 183 16.37 4.66 -3.02
CA SER A 183 15.66 3.58 -2.34
C SER A 183 14.86 4.02 -1.11
N LEU A 184 15.19 5.16 -0.51
CA LEU A 184 14.37 5.79 0.54
C LEU A 184 13.17 6.55 -0.08
N ASP A 185 13.42 7.29 -1.17
CA ASP A 185 12.37 8.02 -1.87
C ASP A 185 11.34 7.08 -2.52
N LEU A 186 11.75 5.88 -2.92
CA LEU A 186 10.87 4.86 -3.48
C LEU A 186 9.66 4.57 -2.58
N TYR A 187 9.83 4.65 -1.25
CA TYR A 187 8.73 4.47 -0.29
C TYR A 187 7.75 5.65 -0.22
N ARG A 188 8.00 6.72 -0.97
CA ARG A 188 7.04 7.80 -1.20
C ARG A 188 6.08 7.49 -2.35
N THR A 189 6.34 6.41 -3.11
CA THR A 189 5.50 5.89 -4.19
C THR A 189 4.73 4.66 -3.75
N PHE A 190 3.85 4.15 -4.60
CA PHE A 190 3.20 2.85 -4.37
C PHE A 190 4.04 1.64 -4.83
N ALA A 191 5.25 1.86 -5.36
CA ALA A 191 6.12 0.78 -5.83
C ALA A 191 6.34 -0.34 -4.78
N PRO A 192 6.51 -0.06 -3.46
CA PRO A 192 6.65 -1.12 -2.46
C PRO A 192 5.44 -2.05 -2.34
N LEU A 193 4.26 -1.61 -2.74
CA LEU A 193 3.05 -2.45 -2.77
C LEU A 193 2.98 -3.30 -4.03
N LYS A 194 3.48 -2.79 -5.16
CA LYS A 194 3.37 -3.40 -6.49
C LYS A 194 4.50 -4.37 -6.82
N GLN A 195 5.74 -4.06 -6.40
CA GLN A 195 6.96 -4.61 -6.98
C GLN A 195 7.72 -5.57 -6.06
N THR A 196 8.54 -6.43 -6.68
CA THR A 196 9.47 -7.29 -5.96
C THR A 196 10.66 -6.50 -5.42
N THR A 197 11.36 -7.04 -4.43
CA THR A 197 12.56 -6.41 -3.86
C THR A 197 13.69 -6.27 -4.89
N GLY A 198 13.80 -7.24 -5.82
CA GLY A 198 14.76 -7.19 -6.92
C GLY A 198 14.46 -6.06 -7.90
N THR A 199 13.21 -5.96 -8.35
CA THR A 199 12.73 -4.89 -9.24
C THR A 199 13.02 -3.50 -8.67
N MET A 200 12.69 -3.30 -7.39
CA MET A 200 12.96 -2.05 -6.69
C MET A 200 14.47 -1.73 -6.63
N ALA A 201 15.32 -2.74 -6.37
CA ALA A 201 16.76 -2.53 -6.31
C ALA A 201 17.35 -2.14 -7.68
N PHE A 202 16.93 -2.82 -8.76
CA PHE A 202 17.36 -2.49 -10.13
C PHE A 202 16.91 -1.08 -10.55
N ALA A 203 15.66 -0.72 -10.28
CA ALA A 203 15.15 0.61 -10.60
C ALA A 203 15.94 1.72 -9.87
N CYS A 204 16.27 1.52 -8.59
CA CYS A 204 17.07 2.49 -7.84
C CYS A 204 18.48 2.63 -8.40
N LEU A 205 19.12 1.52 -8.78
CA LEU A 205 20.46 1.53 -9.36
C LEU A 205 20.47 2.17 -10.75
N GLU A 206 19.53 1.81 -11.61
CA GLU A 206 19.42 2.36 -12.96
C GLU A 206 19.15 3.88 -12.92
N LEU A 207 18.24 4.33 -12.06
CA LEU A 207 17.98 5.77 -11.94
C LEU A 207 19.21 6.54 -11.46
N ALA A 208 19.94 6.03 -10.48
CA ALA A 208 21.18 6.63 -10.01
C ALA A 208 22.27 6.67 -11.10
N SER A 209 22.43 5.59 -11.87
CA SER A 209 23.34 5.54 -13.01
C SER A 209 23.02 6.64 -14.04
N ARG A 210 21.75 6.77 -14.40
CA ARG A 210 21.30 7.77 -15.38
C ARG A 210 21.45 9.20 -14.86
N LEU A 211 21.14 9.48 -13.59
CA LEU A 211 21.31 10.80 -12.98
C LEU A 211 22.76 11.25 -12.96
N LEU A 212 23.70 10.35 -12.74
CA LEU A 212 25.13 10.62 -12.67
C LEU A 212 25.86 10.43 -14.01
N ASN A 213 25.16 10.04 -15.08
CA ASN A 213 25.75 9.66 -16.36
C ASN A 213 26.94 8.65 -16.17
N ALA A 214 26.74 7.67 -15.30
CA ALA A 214 27.81 6.77 -14.88
C ALA A 214 28.16 5.69 -15.93
N GLY A 215 27.44 5.63 -17.06
CA GLY A 215 27.73 4.73 -18.18
C GLY A 215 27.56 3.25 -17.82
N LEU A 216 26.64 2.90 -16.92
CA LEU A 216 26.35 1.50 -16.57
C LEU A 216 25.40 0.88 -17.60
N GLU A 217 25.88 0.74 -18.86
CA GLU A 217 25.09 0.21 -19.97
C GLU A 217 24.51 -1.19 -19.65
N ASP A 218 25.27 -2.03 -18.94
CA ASP A 218 24.83 -3.36 -18.51
C ASP A 218 23.58 -3.32 -17.61
N VAL A 219 23.48 -2.31 -16.73
CA VAL A 219 22.30 -2.11 -15.87
C VAL A 219 21.12 -1.64 -16.69
N GLU A 220 21.36 -0.66 -17.57
CA GLU A 220 20.33 -0.06 -18.41
C GLU A 220 19.79 -1.05 -19.46
N ALA A 221 20.64 -1.96 -19.94
CA ALA A 221 20.26 -3.06 -20.83
C ALA A 221 19.58 -4.24 -20.08
N GLY A 222 19.46 -4.19 -18.76
CA GLY A 222 18.85 -5.26 -17.98
C GLY A 222 19.70 -6.53 -17.88
N LYS A 223 21.01 -6.43 -18.04
CA LYS A 223 21.90 -7.56 -17.89
C LYS A 223 21.85 -8.10 -16.45
N GLY A 224 21.49 -9.38 -16.31
CA GLY A 224 21.34 -10.02 -15.00
C GLY A 224 19.91 -10.09 -14.48
N TYR A 225 18.92 -9.54 -15.13
CA TYR A 225 17.51 -9.60 -14.74
C TYR A 225 17.03 -11.03 -14.52
N GLU A 226 17.40 -11.97 -15.42
CA GLU A 226 17.00 -13.38 -15.31
C GLU A 226 17.44 -14.02 -14.00
N SER A 227 18.70 -13.76 -13.56
CA SER A 227 19.24 -14.32 -12.32
C SER A 227 18.50 -13.83 -11.07
N TRP A 228 17.87 -12.66 -11.14
CA TRP A 228 17.10 -12.04 -10.06
C TRP A 228 15.58 -12.19 -10.24
N LYS A 229 15.14 -12.88 -11.31
CA LYS A 229 13.73 -13.04 -11.68
C LYS A 229 13.00 -11.71 -11.76
N VAL A 230 13.59 -10.76 -12.46
CA VAL A 230 13.09 -9.41 -12.66
C VAL A 230 12.80 -9.22 -14.16
N GLY A 231 11.73 -8.53 -14.51
CA GLY A 231 11.40 -8.16 -15.88
C GLY A 231 11.64 -6.68 -16.15
N ARG A 232 11.91 -6.35 -17.44
CA ARG A 232 12.10 -4.95 -17.85
C ARG A 232 10.87 -4.09 -17.62
N ALA A 233 9.69 -4.66 -17.86
CA ALA A 233 8.41 -3.93 -17.70
C ALA A 233 8.22 -3.44 -16.26
N GLU A 234 8.51 -4.29 -15.26
CA GLU A 234 8.35 -3.95 -13.85
C GLU A 234 9.38 -2.91 -13.39
N VAL A 235 10.63 -3.00 -13.91
CA VAL A 235 11.66 -2.00 -13.64
C VAL A 235 11.29 -0.66 -14.27
N MET A 236 10.84 -0.67 -15.53
CA MET A 236 10.38 0.52 -16.25
C MET A 236 9.23 1.21 -15.52
N GLU A 237 8.22 0.46 -15.07
CA GLU A 237 7.11 1.00 -14.28
C GLU A 237 7.62 1.68 -13.00
N THR A 238 8.56 1.04 -12.29
CA THR A 238 9.13 1.57 -11.06
C THR A 238 9.95 2.84 -11.31
N LEU A 239 10.73 2.88 -12.40
CA LEU A 239 11.48 4.07 -12.82
C LEU A 239 10.54 5.25 -13.11
N LEU A 240 9.44 4.98 -13.80
CA LEU A 240 8.48 6.02 -14.14
C LEU A 240 7.70 6.51 -12.92
N ASP A 241 7.37 5.62 -11.95
CA ASP A 241 6.79 6.04 -10.67
C ASP A 241 7.75 6.97 -9.89
N LEU A 242 9.06 6.66 -9.87
CA LEU A 242 10.08 7.50 -9.24
C LEU A 242 10.25 8.84 -9.96
N LEU A 243 10.25 8.84 -11.29
CA LEU A 243 10.37 10.07 -12.08
C LEU A 243 9.12 10.95 -11.93
N ASP A 244 7.92 10.37 -11.84
CA ASP A 244 6.70 11.11 -11.52
C ASP A 244 6.81 11.77 -10.14
N LEU A 245 7.31 11.05 -9.13
CA LEU A 245 7.57 11.59 -7.80
C LEU A 245 8.53 12.79 -7.86
N TYR A 246 9.65 12.68 -8.58
CA TYR A 246 10.64 13.75 -8.68
C TYR A 246 10.16 14.96 -9.52
N ILE A 247 9.26 14.75 -10.45
CA ILE A 247 8.70 15.85 -11.25
C ILE A 247 7.67 16.63 -10.43
N HIS A 248 6.79 15.95 -9.71
CA HIS A 248 5.68 16.61 -9.01
C HIS A 248 5.99 16.98 -7.55
N HIS A 249 6.84 16.22 -6.86
CA HIS A 249 7.10 16.37 -5.42
C HIS A 249 8.59 16.46 -5.08
N ARG A 250 9.41 17.02 -5.99
CA ARG A 250 10.87 17.09 -5.88
C ARG A 250 11.36 17.57 -4.51
N SER A 251 10.80 18.68 -4.01
CA SER A 251 11.20 19.29 -2.73
C SER A 251 10.94 18.43 -1.50
N SER A 252 10.04 17.45 -1.61
CA SER A 252 9.65 16.54 -0.53
C SER A 252 10.40 15.21 -0.54
N THR A 253 11.44 15.09 -1.35
CA THR A 253 12.25 13.87 -1.53
C THR A 253 13.67 14.06 -1.02
N VAL A 254 14.46 13.00 -0.91
CA VAL A 254 15.85 13.05 -0.48
C VAL A 254 16.76 13.48 -1.64
N VAL A 255 16.56 12.89 -2.81
CA VAL A 255 17.41 13.14 -4.01
C VAL A 255 16.95 14.34 -4.81
N GLY A 256 15.66 14.63 -4.84
CA GLY A 256 15.09 15.66 -5.71
C GLY A 256 15.72 17.06 -5.55
N PRO A 257 15.96 17.58 -4.33
CA PRO A 257 16.58 18.89 -4.16
C PRO A 257 18.00 19.02 -4.72
N GLU A 258 18.73 17.90 -4.84
CA GLU A 258 20.13 17.88 -5.29
C GLU A 258 20.27 18.01 -6.82
N TYR A 259 19.20 17.71 -7.57
CA TYR A 259 19.21 17.74 -9.03
C TYR A 259 18.15 18.70 -9.59
N PRO A 260 18.41 19.38 -10.70
CA PRO A 260 17.43 20.24 -11.35
C PRO A 260 16.32 19.39 -12.01
N LEU A 261 15.16 20.00 -12.24
CA LEU A 261 14.01 19.32 -12.85
C LEU A 261 14.33 18.75 -14.24
N GLU A 262 15.14 19.49 -14.99
CA GLU A 262 15.57 19.14 -16.34
C GLU A 262 16.32 17.81 -16.39
N ALA A 263 17.08 17.46 -15.34
CA ALA A 263 17.79 16.19 -15.25
C ALA A 263 16.81 15.00 -15.20
N PHE A 264 15.73 15.12 -14.44
CA PHE A 264 14.69 14.08 -14.37
C PHE A 264 13.87 13.99 -15.67
N LEU A 265 13.59 15.13 -16.31
CA LEU A 265 12.90 15.16 -17.61
C LEU A 265 13.76 14.55 -18.72
N ALA A 266 15.07 14.81 -18.72
CA ALA A 266 16.02 14.25 -19.68
C ALA A 266 16.09 12.71 -19.61
N ILE A 267 15.85 12.12 -18.42
CA ILE A 267 15.77 10.68 -18.23
C ILE A 267 14.37 10.16 -18.62
N ARG A 268 13.32 10.86 -18.24
CA ARG A 268 11.94 10.41 -18.44
C ARG A 268 11.54 10.33 -19.91
N ILE A 269 11.92 11.32 -20.72
CA ILE A 269 11.52 11.39 -22.13
C ILE A 269 12.02 10.16 -22.92
N PRO A 270 13.31 9.78 -22.87
CA PRO A 270 13.79 8.56 -23.51
C PRO A 270 13.14 7.28 -22.98
N LEU A 271 12.89 7.17 -21.66
CA LEU A 271 12.26 6.00 -21.08
C LEU A 271 10.79 5.85 -21.50
N ASN A 272 10.03 6.94 -21.63
CA ASN A 272 8.69 6.90 -22.17
C ASN A 272 8.71 6.37 -23.61
N LYS A 273 9.61 6.91 -24.46
CA LYS A 273 9.76 6.44 -25.84
C LYS A 273 10.14 4.95 -25.90
N GLN A 274 11.08 4.52 -25.07
CA GLN A 274 11.45 3.10 -24.98
C GLN A 274 10.24 2.23 -24.58
N SER A 275 9.45 2.68 -23.61
CA SER A 275 8.24 1.97 -23.17
C SER A 275 7.21 1.81 -24.29
N GLU A 276 7.05 2.83 -25.15
CA GLU A 276 6.17 2.79 -26.31
C GLU A 276 6.72 1.91 -27.43
N ASP A 277 8.00 2.07 -27.79
CA ASP A 277 8.66 1.33 -28.86
C ASP A 277 8.72 -0.18 -28.57
N GLU A 278 8.95 -0.57 -27.32
CA GLU A 278 8.99 -1.96 -26.88
C GLU A 278 7.62 -2.53 -26.49
N GLY A 279 6.56 -1.71 -26.54
CA GLY A 279 5.19 -2.11 -26.16
C GLY A 279 5.09 -2.59 -24.71
N LEU A 280 5.87 -2.01 -23.78
CA LEU A 280 5.87 -2.39 -22.38
C LEU A 280 4.56 -1.97 -21.72
N PRO A 281 3.88 -2.86 -21.00
CA PRO A 281 2.62 -2.52 -20.36
C PRO A 281 2.81 -1.46 -19.29
N ARG A 282 2.05 -0.36 -19.39
CA ARG A 282 1.90 0.64 -18.35
C ARG A 282 0.49 0.57 -17.77
N PHE A 283 0.40 0.38 -16.50
CA PHE A 283 -0.90 0.30 -15.82
C PHE A 283 -1.66 1.63 -15.77
N THR A 284 -0.98 2.76 -15.99
CA THR A 284 -1.62 4.07 -16.17
C THR A 284 -2.57 4.11 -17.38
N HIS A 285 -2.31 3.29 -18.42
CA HIS A 285 -3.17 3.17 -19.60
C HIS A 285 -4.34 2.18 -19.40
N TRP A 286 -4.39 1.50 -18.27
CA TRP A 286 -5.42 0.49 -17.99
C TRP A 286 -6.83 1.09 -17.91
N ARG A 287 -6.96 2.32 -17.42
CA ARG A 287 -8.22 3.06 -17.35
C ARG A 287 -8.81 3.32 -18.74
N ASP A 288 -7.95 3.71 -19.68
CA ASP A 288 -8.35 4.02 -21.06
C ASP A 288 -8.76 2.75 -21.80
N THR A 289 -8.04 1.65 -21.60
CA THR A 289 -8.36 0.34 -22.21
C THR A 289 -9.67 -0.23 -21.66
N ARG A 290 -9.99 -0.03 -20.39
CA ARG A 290 -11.23 -0.49 -19.77
C ARG A 290 -12.44 0.35 -20.19
N LEU A 291 -12.26 1.67 -20.29
CA LEU A 291 -13.26 2.59 -20.83
C LEU A 291 -13.53 2.30 -22.32
N ALA A 292 -12.49 2.04 -23.10
CA ALA A 292 -12.63 1.66 -24.51
C ALA A 292 -13.35 0.31 -24.68
N THR A 293 -13.05 -0.69 -23.84
CA THR A 293 -13.75 -2.00 -23.87
C THR A 293 -15.18 -1.92 -23.32
N ALA A 294 -15.44 -1.06 -22.33
CA ALA A 294 -16.80 -0.82 -21.83
C ALA A 294 -17.66 -0.10 -22.88
N ASN A 295 -17.11 0.91 -23.55
CA ASN A 295 -17.78 1.61 -24.66
C ASN A 295 -18.00 0.71 -25.88
N ALA A 296 -17.04 -0.16 -26.23
CA ALA A 296 -17.21 -1.14 -27.29
C ALA A 296 -18.29 -2.21 -26.98
N LYS A 297 -18.45 -2.61 -25.71
CA LYS A 297 -19.54 -3.48 -25.27
C LYS A 297 -20.90 -2.77 -25.25
N ALA A 298 -20.92 -1.47 -24.89
CA ALA A 298 -22.14 -0.67 -24.90
C ALA A 298 -22.65 -0.39 -26.34
N THR A 299 -21.75 -0.17 -27.30
CA THR A 299 -22.09 0.06 -28.71
C THR A 299 -22.53 -1.20 -29.42
N ASN A 300 -22.08 -2.39 -29.02
CA ASN A 300 -22.53 -3.66 -29.62
C ASN A 300 -23.86 -4.19 -29.04
N GLY A 301 -24.45 -3.49 -28.04
CA GLY A 301 -25.71 -3.86 -27.39
C GLY A 301 -26.96 -3.09 -27.86
N ILE A 302 -26.85 -2.19 -28.84
CA ILE A 302 -28.00 -1.42 -29.32
C ILE A 302 -28.63 -2.14 -30.54
N GLY A 303 -29.51 -3.08 -30.22
CA GLY A 303 -30.55 -3.52 -31.17
C GLY A 303 -31.71 -2.49 -31.18
N PRO A 304 -32.49 -2.38 -32.26
CA PRO A 304 -33.44 -1.30 -32.44
C PRO A 304 -34.57 -1.33 -31.40
N SER A 305 -34.76 -0.20 -30.75
CA SER A 305 -35.78 0.06 -29.74
C SER A 305 -37.19 0.15 -30.38
N PRO A 306 -38.24 -0.44 -29.78
CA PRO A 306 -39.64 -0.15 -30.16
C PRO A 306 -40.07 1.17 -29.51
N GLY A 307 -40.74 2.00 -30.30
CA GLY A 307 -41.16 3.37 -30.01
C GLY A 307 -42.11 3.55 -28.81
N PRO A 308 -42.32 4.81 -28.42
CA PRO A 308 -42.97 5.15 -27.16
C PRO A 308 -44.49 5.05 -27.19
N LYS A 309 -45.07 4.40 -26.18
CA LYS A 309 -46.53 4.53 -25.89
C LYS A 309 -46.77 5.67 -24.90
N HIS A 310 -47.56 6.64 -25.33
CA HIS A 310 -48.15 7.72 -24.50
C HIS A 310 -48.99 7.17 -23.34
N GLY A 311 -48.84 7.71 -22.14
CA GLY A 311 -49.69 7.45 -20.97
C GLY A 311 -49.68 8.58 -19.96
N LYS A 312 -50.61 9.47 -20.10
CA LYS A 312 -51.33 10.42 -19.20
C LYS A 312 -50.78 10.76 -17.84
N HIS A 313 -50.66 12.09 -17.67
CA HIS A 313 -50.60 12.86 -16.41
C HIS A 313 -51.58 12.39 -15.32
N ASN A 314 -51.08 12.33 -14.09
CA ASN A 314 -51.92 12.71 -12.96
C ASN A 314 -51.10 13.51 -11.93
N LYS A 315 -51.58 14.73 -11.61
CA LYS A 315 -51.07 15.62 -10.60
C LYS A 315 -51.65 15.18 -9.26
N ASN A 316 -50.82 14.99 -8.22
CA ASN A 316 -51.27 15.29 -6.86
C ASN A 316 -50.11 15.88 -6.04
N LYS A 317 -50.43 17.03 -5.45
CA LYS A 317 -49.64 17.77 -4.47
C LYS A 317 -49.82 17.17 -3.08
N GLY A 318 -48.75 17.11 -2.29
CA GLY A 318 -48.91 17.11 -0.85
C GLY A 318 -47.77 16.54 -0.01
N LYS A 319 -47.05 17.42 0.64
CA LYS A 319 -46.40 17.32 1.95
C LYS A 319 -45.82 15.95 2.42
N GLY A 320 -44.49 15.92 2.63
CA GLY A 320 -43.84 14.89 3.40
C GLY A 320 -42.32 15.05 3.40
N LYS A 321 -41.80 16.04 4.15
CA LYS A 321 -40.35 16.34 4.22
C LYS A 321 -39.62 15.58 5.34
N ASP A 322 -40.28 14.64 6.03
CA ASP A 322 -39.73 13.97 7.23
C ASP A 322 -39.53 12.47 7.09
N GLN A 323 -39.82 11.87 5.94
CA GLN A 323 -39.72 10.41 5.79
C GLN A 323 -38.47 9.95 5.04
N ARG A 324 -37.87 10.83 4.22
CA ARG A 324 -36.65 10.51 3.48
C ARG A 324 -35.41 10.45 4.34
N ASP A 325 -35.30 11.31 5.36
CA ASP A 325 -34.10 11.35 6.20
C ASP A 325 -34.02 10.12 7.13
N ARG A 326 -35.18 9.59 7.57
CA ARG A 326 -35.22 8.34 8.35
C ARG A 326 -34.97 7.06 7.55
N GLU A 327 -35.33 7.05 6.28
CA GLU A 327 -35.00 5.90 5.38
C GLU A 327 -33.51 5.88 5.00
N PHE A 328 -32.87 7.05 4.87
CA PHE A 328 -31.43 7.15 4.64
C PHE A 328 -30.60 6.73 5.87
N GLU A 329 -31.00 7.12 7.08
CA GLU A 329 -30.33 6.69 8.32
C GLU A 329 -30.50 5.20 8.59
N ASN A 330 -31.66 4.62 8.31
CA ASN A 330 -31.89 3.18 8.46
C ASN A 330 -31.22 2.34 7.37
N ALA A 331 -31.02 2.86 6.16
CA ALA A 331 -30.27 2.20 5.10
C ALA A 331 -28.75 2.24 5.38
N ALA A 332 -28.24 3.33 5.94
CA ALA A 332 -26.84 3.44 6.35
C ALA A 332 -26.48 2.56 7.56
N ALA A 333 -27.45 2.30 8.46
CA ALA A 333 -27.25 1.42 9.62
C ALA A 333 -27.35 -0.08 9.28
N ALA A 334 -27.95 -0.44 8.15
CA ALA A 334 -28.06 -1.82 7.65
C ALA A 334 -26.93 -2.24 6.72
N ALA A 335 -26.22 -1.28 6.10
CA ALA A 335 -25.02 -1.54 5.34
C ALA A 335 -23.83 -1.56 6.31
N GLY A 336 -23.32 -2.75 6.62
CA GLY A 336 -22.03 -2.87 7.31
C GLY A 336 -20.94 -2.09 6.55
N PRO A 337 -19.82 -1.75 7.19
CA PRO A 337 -18.75 -1.00 6.54
C PRO A 337 -18.36 -1.68 5.22
N PRO A 338 -18.11 -0.90 4.15
CA PRO A 338 -17.77 -1.46 2.84
C PRO A 338 -16.60 -2.43 3.00
N PRO A 339 -16.62 -3.58 2.32
CA PRO A 339 -15.56 -4.57 2.43
C PRO A 339 -14.23 -3.94 2.00
N ASN A 340 -13.19 -4.07 2.84
CA ASN A 340 -11.85 -3.58 2.54
C ASN A 340 -11.34 -4.25 1.24
N PRO A 341 -11.07 -3.50 0.15
CA PRO A 341 -10.63 -4.08 -1.12
C PRO A 341 -9.25 -4.73 -1.05
N LEU A 342 -8.48 -4.48 0.00
CA LEU A 342 -7.17 -5.10 0.24
C LEU A 342 -7.29 -6.46 0.95
N THR A 343 -8.45 -6.79 1.51
CA THR A 343 -8.71 -8.11 2.08
C THR A 343 -9.22 -9.07 1.01
N PRO A 344 -9.02 -10.39 1.19
CA PRO A 344 -9.45 -11.39 0.21
C PRO A 344 -10.95 -11.72 0.26
N VAL A 345 -11.81 -10.85 0.78
CA VAL A 345 -13.27 -11.03 0.82
C VAL A 345 -13.89 -10.41 -0.43
N SER A 346 -14.75 -11.17 -1.13
CA SER A 346 -15.46 -10.66 -2.30
C SER A 346 -16.37 -9.49 -1.95
N ALA A 347 -16.38 -8.45 -2.79
CA ALA A 347 -17.23 -7.26 -2.65
C ALA A 347 -18.75 -7.56 -2.62
N ASN A 348 -19.18 -8.73 -3.09
CA ASN A 348 -20.59 -9.13 -3.18
C ASN A 348 -21.08 -9.96 -1.98
N GLY A 349 -20.28 -10.10 -0.91
CA GLY A 349 -20.68 -10.94 0.25
C GLY A 349 -20.77 -12.44 -0.06
N GLU A 350 -20.61 -12.85 -1.31
CA GLU A 350 -20.49 -14.24 -1.70
C GLU A 350 -19.10 -14.74 -1.32
N LYS A 351 -19.03 -15.80 -0.53
CA LYS A 351 -17.75 -16.45 -0.21
C LYS A 351 -17.16 -16.97 -1.52
N PRO A 352 -15.99 -16.47 -1.97
CA PRO A 352 -15.41 -16.93 -3.23
C PRO A 352 -15.21 -18.44 -3.19
N GLY A 353 -15.51 -19.10 -4.29
CA GLY A 353 -15.31 -20.55 -4.45
C GLY A 353 -13.85 -20.94 -4.22
N LEU A 354 -13.60 -22.22 -3.93
CA LEU A 354 -12.26 -22.71 -3.60
C LEU A 354 -11.23 -22.42 -4.71
N SER A 355 -11.66 -22.38 -5.98
CA SER A 355 -10.86 -22.06 -7.18
C SER A 355 -10.54 -20.56 -7.30
N ASP A 356 -11.46 -19.68 -6.88
CA ASP A 356 -11.32 -18.23 -7.05
C ASP A 356 -10.37 -17.62 -6.02
N ARG A 357 -10.30 -18.18 -4.83
CA ARG A 357 -9.39 -17.75 -3.76
C ARG A 357 -7.91 -17.86 -4.13
N GLY A 358 -7.55 -18.77 -5.03
CA GLY A 358 -6.19 -18.88 -5.56
C GLY A 358 -5.87 -17.82 -6.60
N ARG A 359 -6.86 -17.41 -7.41
CA ARG A 359 -6.72 -16.37 -8.44
C ARG A 359 -6.56 -14.98 -7.86
N ASP A 360 -7.18 -14.74 -6.69
CA ASP A 360 -7.12 -13.45 -5.98
C ASP A 360 -5.80 -13.19 -5.22
N GLY A 361 -4.76 -13.97 -5.48
CA GLY A 361 -3.46 -13.80 -4.83
C GLY A 361 -3.44 -14.17 -3.35
N THR A 362 -4.43 -14.94 -2.87
CA THR A 362 -4.44 -15.51 -1.52
C THR A 362 -3.60 -16.78 -1.46
N VAL A 363 -2.84 -16.95 -0.38
CA VAL A 363 -2.11 -18.19 -0.10
C VAL A 363 -3.00 -19.09 0.76
N ARG A 364 -3.07 -20.36 0.39
CA ARG A 364 -3.79 -21.38 1.18
C ARG A 364 -2.78 -22.33 1.78
N PHE A 365 -2.94 -22.56 3.07
CA PHE A 365 -2.32 -23.69 3.75
C PHE A 365 -3.43 -24.69 4.05
N MET A 366 -3.53 -25.72 3.21
CA MET A 366 -4.42 -26.86 3.46
C MET A 366 -3.60 -27.98 4.03
N LEU A 367 -3.78 -28.25 5.31
CA LEU A 367 -3.31 -29.47 5.93
C LEU A 367 -4.24 -30.60 5.53
N ASP A 368 -3.74 -31.85 5.57
CA ASP A 368 -4.57 -33.04 5.49
C ASP A 368 -5.64 -32.95 6.59
N ILE A 369 -6.92 -33.04 6.20
CA ILE A 369 -8.06 -32.86 7.09
C ILE A 369 -7.97 -33.83 8.27
N LYS A 370 -7.65 -35.09 7.99
CA LYS A 370 -7.54 -36.14 9.03
C LYS A 370 -6.41 -35.86 10.01
N ARG A 371 -5.27 -35.37 9.49
CA ARG A 371 -4.10 -34.97 10.29
C ARG A 371 -4.42 -33.77 11.16
N ALA A 372 -5.06 -32.75 10.60
CA ALA A 372 -5.44 -31.55 11.34
C ALA A 372 -6.46 -31.85 12.47
N GLU A 373 -7.41 -32.77 12.24
CA GLU A 373 -8.34 -33.24 13.27
C GLU A 373 -7.64 -34.06 14.36
N ALA A 374 -6.67 -34.90 13.97
CA ALA A 374 -5.87 -35.67 14.93
C ALA A 374 -5.00 -34.75 15.80
N GLU A 375 -4.29 -33.79 15.19
CA GLU A 375 -3.49 -32.81 15.91
C GLU A 375 -4.35 -31.95 16.86
N LYS A 376 -5.54 -31.53 16.44
CA LYS A 376 -6.48 -30.80 17.29
C LYS A 376 -6.95 -31.62 18.50
N LYS A 377 -7.18 -32.94 18.34
CA LYS A 377 -7.53 -33.84 19.44
C LYS A 377 -6.38 -33.98 20.44
N VAL A 378 -5.14 -34.14 19.93
CA VAL A 378 -3.93 -34.22 20.77
C VAL A 378 -3.72 -32.95 21.58
N VAL A 379 -3.86 -31.77 20.96
CA VAL A 379 -3.76 -30.48 21.66
C VAL A 379 -4.85 -30.33 22.72
N SER A 380 -6.10 -30.74 22.40
CA SER A 380 -7.21 -30.64 23.34
C SER A 380 -7.06 -31.59 24.52
N SER A 381 -6.48 -32.81 24.35
CA SER A 381 -6.19 -33.73 25.46
C SER A 381 -5.07 -33.18 26.35
N TYR A 382 -3.97 -32.65 25.73
CA TYR A 382 -2.87 -32.08 26.49
C TYR A 382 -3.33 -30.97 27.45
N PHE A 383 -4.16 -30.03 26.97
CA PHE A 383 -4.67 -28.97 27.84
C PHE A 383 -5.69 -29.46 28.89
N ARG A 384 -6.38 -30.54 28.66
CA ARG A 384 -7.30 -31.15 29.64
C ARG A 384 -6.54 -31.85 30.74
N ASP A 385 -5.55 -32.64 30.37
CA ASP A 385 -4.69 -33.38 31.31
C ASP A 385 -3.88 -32.43 32.20
N THR A 386 -3.40 -31.30 31.63
CA THR A 386 -2.67 -30.29 32.42
C THR A 386 -3.56 -29.48 33.38
N MET A 387 -4.87 -29.37 33.09
CA MET A 387 -5.82 -28.70 34.01
C MET A 387 -6.23 -29.60 35.16
N GLU A 388 -6.31 -30.93 34.95
CA GLU A 388 -6.58 -31.89 36.01
C GLU A 388 -5.40 -32.05 36.98
N GLU A 389 -4.13 -31.91 36.51
CA GLU A 389 -2.92 -31.91 37.37
C GLU A 389 -2.76 -30.62 38.22
N VAL A 390 -3.46 -29.55 37.93
CA VAL A 390 -3.40 -28.29 38.70
C VAL A 390 -4.50 -28.20 39.76
N GLU A 391 -5.54 -29.06 39.68
CA GLU A 391 -6.63 -29.13 40.66
C GLU A 391 -6.43 -30.20 41.73
N GLU A 392 -5.40 -31.08 41.65
CA GLU A 392 -4.93 -31.94 42.72
C GLU A 392 -3.76 -31.27 43.52
#